data_809beb68c32e3d06f876ddf584357d9f
#
_entry.id   809beb68c32e3d06f876ddf584357d9f
#
_cell.length_a   1.000
_cell.length_b   1.000
_cell.length_c   1.000
_cell.angle_alpha   90.00
_cell.angle_beta   90.00
_cell.angle_gamma   90.00
#
_symmetry.space_group_name_H-M   'P 1'
#
loop_
_entity.id
_entity.type
_entity.pdbx_description
1 polymer ?
#
loop_
_entity_poly.entity_id
_entity_poly.type
_entity_poly.pdbx_seq_one_letter_code
_entity_poly.pdbx_strand_id
1 'polypeptide(L)'
;MIRKDILFTILSIIFFVFISIPGLAAERGISLANKEKRFSLVIGNGDYKNGPLENSVNDAKDMAATMKECGFKVLMEINCSRTEMRDAVREFGDMIKQGGVGLFFYAGHGLQVDGENYLVPLEADIENEYEIEDECLKVSSVLRSMEAADNRLNIIILDACRNNPFKSSFRSANRGLVKMDAPTGSILAYSTAPGSVAKDGKGRNGLYTSNLLKYMHVPGLSLEEMFKRVRIDVMVGSEDQQVPWESSSLTGNFSFVPGDSPSQTDLIQIASVAPVKYSTPSRERYYLHKKEYIKV
;
A
#
# COMPACT_ATOMS: atom_id res chain seq x y z
N MET A 1 35.82 -71.21 -32.39
CA MET A 1 34.88 -71.53 -31.30
C MET A 1 35.26 -70.62 -30.10
N ILE A 2 34.85 -69.39 -30.15
CA ILE A 2 35.17 -68.37 -29.14
C ILE A 2 33.86 -68.07 -28.41
N ARG A 3 33.83 -68.55 -27.31
CA ARG A 3 33.16 -68.46 -26.02
C ARG A 3 32.04 -67.40 -25.91
N LYS A 4 30.88 -67.94 -25.93
CA LYS A 4 29.63 -67.19 -25.59
C LYS A 4 29.64 -66.66 -24.14
N ASP A 5 30.52 -67.17 -23.31
CA ASP A 5 30.56 -66.84 -21.86
C ASP A 5 31.20 -65.47 -21.56
N ILE A 6 32.11 -64.98 -22.45
CA ILE A 6 32.75 -63.67 -22.27
C ILE A 6 31.80 -62.55 -22.67
N LEU A 7 30.91 -62.79 -23.62
CA LEU A 7 29.95 -61.80 -24.08
C LEU A 7 28.85 -61.51 -23.05
N PHE A 8 28.46 -62.54 -22.26
CA PHE A 8 27.47 -62.41 -21.22
C PHE A 8 28.01 -61.68 -19.99
N THR A 9 29.28 -61.82 -19.67
CA THR A 9 29.93 -61.17 -18.54
C THR A 9 30.12 -59.67 -18.78
N ILE A 10 30.45 -59.27 -20.02
CA ILE A 10 30.62 -57.86 -20.40
C ILE A 10 29.24 -57.15 -20.46
N LEU A 11 28.20 -57.86 -20.90
CA LEU A 11 26.85 -57.28 -20.97
C LEU A 11 26.24 -57.09 -19.55
N SER A 12 26.57 -57.96 -18.57
CA SER A 12 26.18 -57.84 -17.18
C SER A 12 26.86 -56.70 -16.44
N ILE A 13 28.12 -56.40 -16.79
CA ILE A 13 28.88 -55.30 -16.20
C ILE A 13 28.39 -53.94 -16.69
N ILE A 14 27.94 -53.86 -17.95
CA ILE A 14 27.40 -52.60 -18.53
C ILE A 14 26.01 -52.30 -17.96
N PHE A 15 25.22 -53.31 -17.54
CA PHE A 15 23.90 -53.14 -16.96
C PHE A 15 23.93 -52.64 -15.48
N PHE A 16 25.06 -52.85 -14.77
CA PHE A 16 25.21 -52.46 -13.38
C PHE A 16 25.80 -51.05 -13.14
N VAL A 17 26.26 -50.36 -14.18
CA VAL A 17 26.83 -49.00 -14.07
C VAL A 17 25.76 -47.93 -14.29
N PHE A 18 24.51 -48.28 -14.69
CA PHE A 18 23.43 -47.28 -14.95
C PHE A 18 22.44 -47.11 -13.80
N ILE A 19 22.66 -47.73 -12.63
CA ILE A 19 21.79 -47.54 -11.49
C ILE A 19 22.63 -47.00 -10.34
N SER A 20 22.83 -45.71 -10.27
CA SER A 20 23.08 -44.93 -9.05
C SER A 20 23.60 -43.55 -9.34
N ILE A 21 22.79 -42.65 -9.86
CA ILE A 21 22.89 -41.25 -9.56
C ILE A 21 21.46 -40.65 -9.43
N PRO A 22 20.78 -40.93 -8.33
CA PRO A 22 19.69 -40.07 -7.92
C PRO A 22 20.29 -39.09 -6.89
N GLY A 23 20.65 -37.88 -7.28
CA GLY A 23 21.08 -36.96 -6.25
C GLY A 23 21.67 -35.61 -6.71
N LEU A 24 21.80 -35.38 -7.98
CA LEU A 24 22.40 -34.08 -8.41
C LEU A 24 21.53 -33.23 -9.34
N ALA A 25 20.24 -33.52 -9.42
CA ALA A 25 19.32 -32.75 -10.25
C ALA A 25 18.31 -31.89 -9.44
N ALA A 26 18.40 -31.90 -8.11
CA ALA A 26 17.43 -31.20 -7.26
C ALA A 26 17.90 -29.84 -6.71
N GLU A 27 19.14 -29.42 -6.96
CA GLU A 27 19.64 -28.15 -6.41
C GLU A 27 19.96 -27.04 -7.44
N ARG A 28 19.57 -27.20 -8.68
CA ARG A 28 19.68 -26.10 -9.67
C ARG A 28 18.37 -25.38 -9.96
N GLY A 29 17.40 -25.54 -9.10
CA GLY A 29 16.13 -24.83 -9.12
C GLY A 29 16.06 -23.70 -8.08
N ILE A 30 17.17 -23.10 -7.62
CA ILE A 30 17.11 -21.75 -7.06
C ILE A 30 16.86 -20.85 -8.27
N SER A 31 15.61 -20.81 -8.69
CA SER A 31 15.04 -19.70 -9.39
C SER A 31 15.48 -18.48 -8.58
N LEU A 32 16.37 -17.67 -9.15
CA LEU A 32 16.42 -16.26 -8.88
C LEU A 32 15.05 -15.74 -9.33
N ALA A 33 14.02 -16.05 -8.54
CA ALA A 33 12.73 -15.39 -8.63
C ALA A 33 13.07 -13.93 -8.48
N ASN A 34 13.07 -13.22 -9.59
CA ASN A 34 13.34 -11.79 -9.65
C ASN A 34 12.39 -11.20 -8.62
N LYS A 35 12.93 -10.82 -7.43
CA LYS A 35 12.11 -10.36 -6.32
C LYS A 35 11.29 -9.21 -6.86
N GLU A 36 9.98 -9.37 -6.90
CA GLU A 36 9.06 -8.39 -7.47
C GLU A 36 9.38 -7.00 -6.92
N LYS A 37 9.63 -6.06 -7.81
CA LYS A 37 9.92 -4.68 -7.42
C LYS A 37 8.69 -4.08 -6.76
N ARG A 38 8.89 -3.39 -5.65
CA ARG A 38 7.82 -2.77 -4.85
C ARG A 38 8.21 -1.33 -4.55
N PHE A 39 7.37 -0.40 -4.93
CA PHE A 39 7.58 1.03 -4.72
C PHE A 39 6.36 1.63 -4.02
N SER A 40 6.59 2.54 -3.08
CA SER A 40 5.49 3.27 -2.45
C SER A 40 5.79 4.76 -2.32
N LEU A 41 4.74 5.55 -2.48
CA LEU A 41 4.66 6.94 -2.07
C LEU A 41 3.70 7.05 -0.89
N VAL A 42 4.18 7.58 0.22
CA VAL A 42 3.43 7.77 1.45
C VAL A 42 3.41 9.26 1.80
N ILE A 43 2.23 9.85 1.87
CA ILE A 43 2.04 11.26 2.20
C ILE A 43 1.20 11.39 3.47
N GLY A 44 1.66 12.21 4.43
CA GLY A 44 0.92 12.52 5.65
C GLY A 44 0.87 14.01 5.94
N ASN A 45 -0.31 14.62 5.84
CA ASN A 45 -0.53 16.03 6.15
C ASN A 45 -1.38 16.16 7.40
N GLY A 46 -0.86 16.84 8.44
CA GLY A 46 -1.54 16.98 9.73
C GLY A 46 -1.52 18.40 10.29
N ASP A 47 -0.45 19.16 10.08
CA ASP A 47 -0.23 20.47 10.71
C ASP A 47 -0.99 21.60 9.97
N TYR A 48 -2.24 21.34 9.57
CA TYR A 48 -3.08 22.35 8.91
C TYR A 48 -3.38 23.53 9.83
N LYS A 49 -3.37 24.75 9.27
CA LYS A 49 -3.76 25.96 10.00
C LYS A 49 -5.21 25.89 10.48
N ASN A 50 -6.09 25.34 9.64
CA ASN A 50 -7.49 25.14 9.92
C ASN A 50 -7.77 23.64 10.00
N GLY A 51 -8.21 23.15 11.18
CA GLY A 51 -8.51 21.73 11.39
C GLY A 51 -7.28 20.83 11.38
N PRO A 52 -6.30 21.02 12.29
CA PRO A 52 -5.15 20.14 12.39
C PRO A 52 -5.60 18.70 12.70
N LEU A 53 -4.83 17.70 12.19
CA LEU A 53 -5.08 16.29 12.37
C LEU A 53 -3.97 15.66 13.21
N GLU A 54 -4.33 15.04 14.32
CA GLU A 54 -3.34 14.50 15.28
C GLU A 54 -2.62 13.24 14.75
N ASN A 55 -3.31 12.42 13.98
CA ASN A 55 -2.84 11.08 13.61
C ASN A 55 -2.19 10.99 12.22
N SER A 56 -2.54 11.85 11.26
CA SER A 56 -2.14 11.70 9.85
C SER A 56 -0.63 11.60 9.63
N VAL A 57 0.15 12.39 10.37
CA VAL A 57 1.62 12.35 10.31
C VAL A 57 2.17 11.05 10.88
N ASN A 58 1.58 10.54 11.96
CA ASN A 58 1.96 9.26 12.55
C ASN A 58 1.56 8.09 11.65
N ASP A 59 0.38 8.15 11.06
CA ASP A 59 -0.13 7.17 10.12
C ASP A 59 0.82 7.00 8.93
N ALA A 60 1.26 8.11 8.35
CA ALA A 60 2.22 8.09 7.26
C ALA A 60 3.59 7.52 7.68
N LYS A 61 4.10 7.89 8.86
CA LYS A 61 5.38 7.38 9.36
C LYS A 61 5.34 5.87 9.61
N ASP A 62 4.29 5.40 10.26
CA ASP A 62 4.15 3.99 10.62
C ASP A 62 3.84 3.15 9.36
N MET A 63 3.05 3.68 8.41
CA MET A 63 2.83 3.08 7.10
C MET A 63 4.14 2.97 6.31
N ALA A 64 4.96 4.02 6.26
CA ALA A 64 6.24 4.00 5.59
C ALA A 64 7.21 2.98 6.20
N ALA A 65 7.21 2.82 7.51
CA ALA A 65 8.00 1.79 8.20
C ALA A 65 7.53 0.38 7.81
N THR A 66 6.22 0.12 7.88
CA THR A 66 5.61 -1.16 7.48
C THR A 66 5.89 -1.47 6.00
N MET A 67 5.78 -0.49 5.10
CA MET A 67 6.11 -0.71 3.68
C MET A 67 7.56 -1.13 3.49
N LYS A 68 8.52 -0.52 4.21
CA LYS A 68 9.93 -0.94 4.15
C LYS A 68 10.12 -2.37 4.62
N GLU A 69 9.46 -2.78 5.71
CA GLU A 69 9.48 -4.16 6.21
C GLU A 69 8.87 -5.14 5.21
N CYS A 70 7.83 -4.74 4.47
CA CYS A 70 7.23 -5.50 3.37
C CYS A 70 8.06 -5.46 2.06
N GLY A 71 9.25 -4.85 2.07
CA GLY A 71 10.19 -4.85 0.95
C GLY A 71 9.92 -3.79 -0.12
N PHE A 72 9.19 -2.72 0.21
CA PHE A 72 9.01 -1.58 -0.68
C PHE A 72 10.18 -0.60 -0.58
N LYS A 73 10.55 0.00 -1.71
CA LYS A 73 11.31 1.25 -1.75
C LYS A 73 10.32 2.39 -1.53
N VAL A 74 10.51 3.15 -0.44
CA VAL A 74 9.51 4.12 0.05
C VAL A 74 10.00 5.55 -0.19
N LEU A 75 9.19 6.34 -0.88
CA LEU A 75 9.22 7.80 -0.88
C LEU A 75 8.19 8.27 0.15
N MET A 76 8.60 9.10 1.13
CA MET A 76 7.73 9.59 2.19
C MET A 76 7.81 11.11 2.28
N GLU A 77 6.66 11.75 2.28
CA GLU A 77 6.50 13.19 2.43
C GLU A 77 5.53 13.49 3.59
N ILE A 78 5.88 14.52 4.38
CA ILE A 78 5.13 14.91 5.58
C ILE A 78 4.89 16.41 5.54
N ASN A 79 3.63 16.81 5.76
CA ASN A 79 3.22 18.20 5.82
C ASN A 79 3.63 18.99 4.58
N CYS A 80 3.29 18.45 3.42
CA CYS A 80 3.73 18.97 2.14
C CYS A 80 2.81 20.02 1.55
N SER A 81 3.43 20.93 0.85
CA SER A 81 2.81 21.86 -0.10
C SER A 81 2.27 21.12 -1.33
N ARG A 82 1.39 21.79 -2.08
CA ARG A 82 0.90 21.26 -3.36
C ARG A 82 2.03 20.95 -4.33
N THR A 83 3.04 21.80 -4.38
CA THR A 83 4.20 21.62 -5.26
C THR A 83 4.99 20.38 -4.86
N GLU A 84 5.27 20.21 -3.57
CA GLU A 84 5.97 19.01 -3.06
C GLU A 84 5.15 17.74 -3.30
N MET A 85 3.83 17.75 -3.08
CA MET A 85 2.96 16.61 -3.41
C MET A 85 3.03 16.25 -4.90
N ARG A 86 2.98 17.23 -5.80
CA ARG A 86 3.08 16.99 -7.24
C ARG A 86 4.44 16.44 -7.65
N ASP A 87 5.50 16.98 -7.08
CA ASP A 87 6.87 16.52 -7.36
C ASP A 87 7.10 15.10 -6.87
N ALA A 88 6.58 14.76 -5.67
CA ALA A 88 6.61 13.41 -5.14
C ALA A 88 5.81 12.41 -6.02
N VAL A 89 4.64 12.81 -6.52
CA VAL A 89 3.85 11.96 -7.45
C VAL A 89 4.61 11.74 -8.76
N ARG A 90 5.31 12.76 -9.28
CA ARG A 90 6.12 12.63 -10.49
C ARG A 90 7.31 11.69 -10.26
N GLU A 91 8.05 11.87 -9.16
CA GLU A 91 9.17 11.00 -8.79
C GLU A 91 8.70 9.56 -8.61
N PHE A 92 7.60 9.35 -7.88
CA PHE A 92 6.99 8.04 -7.72
C PHE A 92 6.58 7.42 -9.05
N GLY A 93 5.97 8.20 -9.96
CA GLY A 93 5.65 7.77 -11.31
C GLY A 93 6.87 7.25 -12.08
N ASP A 94 8.00 7.93 -11.96
CA ASP A 94 9.25 7.48 -12.59
C ASP A 94 9.82 6.21 -11.94
N MET A 95 9.68 6.05 -10.62
CA MET A 95 10.12 4.83 -9.92
C MET A 95 9.34 3.61 -10.37
N ILE A 96 8.02 3.70 -10.49
CA ILE A 96 7.12 2.58 -10.82
C ILE A 96 7.19 2.16 -12.30
N LYS A 97 7.72 2.98 -13.21
CA LYS A 97 8.04 2.58 -14.61
C LYS A 97 8.99 1.38 -14.68
N GLN A 98 9.65 1.03 -13.59
CA GLN A 98 10.47 -0.17 -13.52
C GLN A 98 9.66 -1.46 -13.40
N GLY A 99 8.33 -1.36 -13.36
CA GLY A 99 7.38 -2.47 -13.22
C GLY A 99 7.25 -2.97 -11.78
N GLY A 100 6.33 -3.90 -11.55
CA GLY A 100 6.07 -4.53 -10.26
C GLY A 100 4.83 -3.99 -9.56
N VAL A 101 4.94 -3.62 -8.28
CA VAL A 101 3.84 -3.12 -7.44
C VAL A 101 4.07 -1.65 -7.08
N GLY A 102 3.13 -0.79 -7.42
CA GLY A 102 3.05 0.59 -6.95
C GLY A 102 2.02 0.73 -5.84
N LEU A 103 2.38 1.40 -4.74
CA LEU A 103 1.45 1.74 -3.66
C LEU A 103 1.51 3.23 -3.37
N PHE A 104 0.35 3.88 -3.41
CA PHE A 104 0.15 5.25 -2.95
C PHE A 104 -0.69 5.23 -1.66
N PHE A 105 -0.17 5.84 -0.60
CA PHE A 105 -0.88 6.06 0.67
C PHE A 105 -0.96 7.54 0.97
N TYR A 106 -2.13 7.99 1.36
CA TYR A 106 -2.35 9.36 1.81
C TYR A 106 -3.15 9.38 3.12
N ALA A 107 -2.65 10.12 4.11
CA ALA A 107 -3.36 10.48 5.33
C ALA A 107 -3.44 12.01 5.45
N GLY A 108 -4.66 12.57 5.57
CA GLY A 108 -4.86 14.01 5.59
C GLY A 108 -6.29 14.42 5.29
N HIS A 109 -6.51 15.73 5.04
CA HIS A 109 -7.81 16.19 4.57
C HIS A 109 -8.03 15.82 3.11
N GLY A 110 -9.24 15.36 2.80
CA GLY A 110 -9.72 15.12 1.46
C GLY A 110 -11.10 15.72 1.25
N LEU A 111 -11.38 16.14 0.03
CA LEU A 111 -12.67 16.71 -0.35
C LEU A 111 -13.07 16.28 -1.75
N GLN A 112 -14.34 16.44 -2.06
CA GLN A 112 -14.90 16.10 -3.35
C GLN A 112 -15.68 17.28 -3.91
N VAL A 113 -15.44 17.58 -5.18
CA VAL A 113 -16.17 18.58 -5.95
C VAL A 113 -16.45 18.02 -7.34
N ASP A 114 -17.69 18.12 -7.80
CA ASP A 114 -18.14 17.71 -9.14
C ASP A 114 -17.74 16.26 -9.52
N GLY A 115 -17.71 15.36 -8.52
CA GLY A 115 -17.36 13.95 -8.73
C GLY A 115 -15.86 13.67 -8.78
N GLU A 116 -15.00 14.65 -8.58
CA GLU A 116 -13.55 14.49 -8.50
C GLU A 116 -13.07 14.56 -7.04
N ASN A 117 -12.12 13.71 -6.69
CA ASN A 117 -11.50 13.67 -5.36
C ASN A 117 -10.22 14.49 -5.32
N TYR A 118 -10.07 15.28 -4.27
CA TYR A 118 -8.92 16.15 -4.06
C TYR A 118 -8.27 15.89 -2.70
N LEU A 119 -6.94 15.87 -2.69
CA LEU A 119 -6.10 15.80 -1.50
C LEU A 119 -5.60 17.18 -1.15
N VAL A 120 -5.78 17.59 0.09
CA VAL A 120 -5.53 18.96 0.55
C VAL A 120 -4.05 19.09 0.97
N PRO A 121 -3.25 19.96 0.35
CA PRO A 121 -1.91 20.28 0.81
C PRO A 121 -1.94 21.14 2.08
N LEU A 122 -0.79 21.26 2.75
CA LEU A 122 -0.72 21.92 4.06
C LEU A 122 -1.10 23.42 4.01
N GLU A 123 -0.65 24.09 2.94
CA GLU A 123 -0.82 25.54 2.78
C GLU A 123 -2.11 25.94 2.06
N ALA A 124 -2.98 24.99 1.69
CA ALA A 124 -4.22 25.32 0.98
C ALA A 124 -5.05 26.35 1.76
N ASP A 125 -5.36 27.45 1.12
CA ASP A 125 -6.18 28.55 1.65
C ASP A 125 -7.35 28.79 0.70
N ILE A 126 -8.41 28.02 0.88
CA ILE A 126 -9.55 27.93 -0.04
C ILE A 126 -10.72 28.74 0.53
N GLU A 127 -11.06 29.82 -0.13
CA GLU A 127 -12.24 30.62 0.20
C GLU A 127 -13.46 30.26 -0.66
N ASN A 128 -13.19 29.86 -1.91
CA ASN A 128 -14.21 29.56 -2.92
C ASN A 128 -13.99 28.17 -3.53
N GLU A 129 -15.08 27.51 -3.89
CA GLU A 129 -15.06 26.16 -4.44
C GLU A 129 -14.26 26.01 -5.74
N TYR A 130 -14.26 27.03 -6.60
CA TYR A 130 -13.49 27.01 -7.85
C TYR A 130 -11.97 27.03 -7.65
N GLU A 131 -11.47 27.42 -6.46
CA GLU A 131 -10.04 27.44 -6.13
C GLU A 131 -9.52 26.04 -5.82
N ILE A 132 -10.38 25.07 -5.50
CA ILE A 132 -10.01 23.71 -5.10
C ILE A 132 -9.16 23.02 -6.16
N GLU A 133 -9.50 23.18 -7.42
CA GLU A 133 -8.73 22.59 -8.52
C GLU A 133 -7.30 23.16 -8.61
N ASP A 134 -7.14 24.44 -8.31
CA ASP A 134 -5.85 25.14 -8.35
C ASP A 134 -5.02 24.94 -7.08
N GLU A 135 -5.66 24.71 -5.92
CA GLU A 135 -5.00 24.60 -4.63
C GLU A 135 -4.74 23.14 -4.19
N CYS A 136 -5.47 22.17 -4.70
CA CYS A 136 -5.40 20.78 -4.26
C CYS A 136 -4.82 19.83 -5.31
N LEU A 137 -4.45 18.63 -4.87
CA LEU A 137 -3.99 17.54 -5.74
C LEU A 137 -5.16 16.61 -6.10
N LYS A 138 -5.45 16.45 -7.39
CA LYS A 138 -6.47 15.49 -7.86
C LYS A 138 -6.00 14.04 -7.66
N VAL A 139 -6.85 13.20 -7.06
CA VAL A 139 -6.58 11.75 -6.94
C VAL A 139 -6.50 11.11 -8.32
N SER A 140 -7.31 11.54 -9.27
CA SER A 140 -7.26 11.05 -10.65
C SER A 140 -5.90 11.32 -11.33
N SER A 141 -5.16 12.34 -10.92
CA SER A 141 -3.81 12.60 -11.45
C SER A 141 -2.80 11.58 -10.93
N VAL A 142 -2.90 11.17 -9.67
CA VAL A 142 -2.09 10.09 -9.10
C VAL A 142 -2.39 8.78 -9.81
N LEU A 143 -3.67 8.45 -9.95
CA LEU A 143 -4.12 7.23 -10.63
C LEU A 143 -3.61 7.16 -12.07
N ARG A 144 -3.76 8.24 -12.87
CA ARG A 144 -3.23 8.31 -14.24
C ARG A 144 -1.70 8.14 -14.30
N SER A 145 -0.96 8.69 -13.33
CA SER A 145 0.49 8.49 -13.25
C SER A 145 0.86 7.03 -13.03
N MET A 146 0.08 6.32 -12.18
CA MET A 146 0.28 4.91 -11.90
C MET A 146 -0.12 4.02 -13.09
N GLU A 147 -1.22 4.34 -13.78
CA GLU A 147 -1.64 3.64 -15.00
C GLU A 147 -0.62 3.77 -16.13
N ALA A 148 -0.09 4.99 -16.33
CA ALA A 148 0.90 5.26 -17.38
C ALA A 148 2.22 4.52 -17.17
N ALA A 149 2.49 4.00 -15.99
CA ALA A 149 3.68 3.21 -15.67
C ALA A 149 3.55 1.73 -16.08
N ASP A 150 2.36 1.27 -16.47
CA ASP A 150 2.07 -0.12 -16.89
C ASP A 150 2.53 -1.16 -15.86
N ASN A 151 2.24 -0.91 -14.59
CA ASN A 151 2.56 -1.80 -13.48
C ASN A 151 1.65 -3.02 -13.47
N ARG A 152 2.16 -4.14 -12.93
CA ARG A 152 1.36 -5.32 -12.67
C ARG A 152 0.21 -5.05 -11.68
N LEU A 153 0.47 -4.22 -10.65
CA LEU A 153 -0.47 -3.92 -9.58
C LEU A 153 -0.30 -2.50 -9.08
N ASN A 154 -1.42 -1.79 -8.99
CA ASN A 154 -1.51 -0.46 -8.37
C ASN A 154 -2.44 -0.49 -7.16
N ILE A 155 -1.92 -0.05 -6.00
CA ILE A 155 -2.67 0.03 -4.74
C ILE A 155 -2.75 1.50 -4.34
N ILE A 156 -3.96 2.02 -4.17
CA ILE A 156 -4.20 3.38 -3.67
C ILE A 156 -4.99 3.27 -2.38
N ILE A 157 -4.45 3.83 -1.30
CA ILE A 157 -5.07 3.83 0.03
C ILE A 157 -5.24 5.28 0.48
N LEU A 158 -6.48 5.68 0.71
CA LEU A 158 -6.85 7.02 1.11
C LEU A 158 -7.45 7.01 2.53
N ASP A 159 -6.61 7.33 3.52
CA ASP A 159 -7.04 7.62 4.88
C ASP A 159 -7.26 9.13 5.05
N ALA A 160 -8.29 9.61 4.37
CA ALA A 160 -8.62 11.02 4.33
C ALA A 160 -9.83 11.31 5.22
N CYS A 161 -9.61 12.15 6.24
CA CYS A 161 -10.68 12.71 7.05
C CYS A 161 -11.59 13.58 6.17
N ARG A 162 -12.90 13.45 6.37
CA ARG A 162 -13.92 14.02 5.48
C ARG A 162 -14.56 15.28 6.04
N ASN A 163 -13.97 15.87 7.04
CA ASN A 163 -14.37 17.18 7.47
C ASN A 163 -13.76 18.19 6.51
N ASN A 164 -14.60 18.84 5.69
CA ASN A 164 -14.15 19.98 4.91
C ASN A 164 -13.65 21.06 5.91
N PRO A 165 -12.33 21.34 5.99
CA PRO A 165 -11.79 22.33 6.92
C PRO A 165 -12.13 23.74 6.51
N PHE A 166 -12.66 23.94 5.30
CA PHE A 166 -13.03 25.22 4.73
C PHE A 166 -14.48 25.58 5.06
N LYS A 167 -14.80 26.86 4.98
CA LYS A 167 -16.11 27.40 5.38
C LYS A 167 -17.30 26.65 4.75
N SER A 168 -18.38 26.48 5.49
CA SER A 168 -19.61 25.77 5.15
C SER A 168 -20.40 26.32 3.94
N SER A 169 -19.84 27.24 3.17
CA SER A 169 -20.48 27.92 2.03
C SER A 169 -20.36 27.18 0.68
N PHE A 170 -19.62 26.07 0.62
CA PHE A 170 -19.51 25.31 -0.62
C PHE A 170 -20.77 24.47 -0.86
N ARG A 171 -21.56 24.85 -1.86
CA ARG A 171 -22.86 24.23 -2.15
C ARG A 171 -22.74 22.84 -2.78
N SER A 172 -21.66 22.57 -3.51
CA SER A 172 -21.41 21.29 -4.21
C SER A 172 -20.34 20.42 -3.54
N ALA A 173 -19.58 20.95 -2.56
CA ALA A 173 -18.63 20.15 -1.79
C ALA A 173 -19.38 19.18 -0.87
N ASN A 174 -19.71 18.02 -1.39
CA ASN A 174 -20.29 16.94 -0.61
C ASN A 174 -19.28 16.47 0.44
N ARG A 175 -19.76 16.04 1.60
CA ARG A 175 -18.91 15.46 2.64
C ARG A 175 -18.31 14.16 2.11
N GLY A 176 -16.97 14.07 2.13
CA GLY A 176 -16.26 12.85 1.85
C GLY A 176 -15.86 12.62 0.40
N LEU A 177 -14.94 11.67 0.18
CA LEU A 177 -14.49 11.27 -1.13
C LEU A 177 -15.59 10.47 -1.86
N VAL A 178 -15.68 10.63 -3.19
CA VAL A 178 -16.54 9.78 -4.02
C VAL A 178 -15.82 8.50 -4.41
N LYS A 179 -16.62 7.48 -4.71
CA LYS A 179 -16.11 6.26 -5.33
C LYS A 179 -15.51 6.59 -6.70
N MET A 180 -14.30 6.13 -6.94
CA MET A 180 -13.70 6.08 -8.28
C MET A 180 -13.65 4.64 -8.75
N ASP A 181 -13.81 4.41 -10.06
CA ASP A 181 -13.62 3.10 -10.63
C ASP A 181 -12.12 2.76 -10.67
N ALA A 182 -11.81 1.51 -10.31
CA ALA A 182 -10.44 1.02 -10.35
C ALA A 182 -10.10 0.57 -11.77
N PRO A 183 -9.05 1.14 -12.40
CA PRO A 183 -8.51 0.62 -13.66
C PRO A 183 -8.01 -0.82 -13.50
N THR A 184 -7.90 -1.55 -14.60
CA THR A 184 -7.44 -2.96 -14.60
C THR A 184 -6.11 -3.09 -13.84
N GLY A 185 -6.01 -4.08 -12.95
CA GLY A 185 -4.85 -4.31 -12.11
C GLY A 185 -4.71 -3.32 -10.95
N SER A 186 -5.78 -2.58 -10.60
CA SER A 186 -5.74 -1.60 -9.51
C SER A 186 -6.74 -1.91 -8.41
N ILE A 187 -6.46 -1.42 -7.20
CA ILE A 187 -7.39 -1.33 -6.08
C ILE A 187 -7.30 0.06 -5.44
N LEU A 188 -8.46 0.68 -5.23
CA LEU A 188 -8.63 1.94 -4.52
C LEU A 188 -9.37 1.66 -3.22
N ALA A 189 -8.71 1.93 -2.10
CA ALA A 189 -9.25 1.70 -0.76
C ALA A 189 -9.41 3.03 -0.01
N TYR A 190 -10.54 3.18 0.63
CA TYR A 190 -10.94 4.38 1.36
C TYR A 190 -11.22 4.03 2.82
N SER A 191 -10.78 4.88 3.74
CA SER A 191 -11.00 4.67 5.19
C SER A 191 -12.46 4.64 5.58
N THR A 192 -13.37 5.14 4.73
CA THR A 192 -14.81 5.14 5.00
C THR A 192 -15.63 5.16 3.71
N ALA A 193 -16.90 4.73 3.79
CA ALA A 193 -17.84 4.70 2.67
C ALA A 193 -18.10 6.13 2.10
N PRO A 194 -18.48 6.26 0.83
CA PRO A 194 -18.82 7.53 0.22
C PRO A 194 -19.83 8.31 1.06
N GLY A 195 -19.56 9.60 1.36
CA GLY A 195 -20.45 10.46 2.13
C GLY A 195 -20.38 10.32 3.66
N SER A 196 -19.51 9.46 4.21
CA SER A 196 -19.36 9.26 5.67
C SER A 196 -18.09 9.92 6.22
N VAL A 197 -17.95 10.13 7.52
CA VAL A 197 -16.82 10.76 8.19
C VAL A 197 -15.94 9.70 8.84
N ALA A 198 -14.61 9.76 8.63
CA ALA A 198 -13.66 8.96 9.38
C ALA A 198 -13.53 9.53 10.81
N LYS A 199 -13.39 8.67 11.80
CA LYS A 199 -13.07 9.06 13.18
C LYS A 199 -11.57 9.03 13.38
N ASP A 200 -11.02 10.09 13.99
CA ASP A 200 -9.70 10.03 14.59
C ASP A 200 -9.72 9.00 15.71
N GLY A 201 -8.82 8.01 15.65
CA GLY A 201 -8.67 7.02 16.70
C GLY A 201 -8.16 7.68 18.00
N LYS A 202 -8.42 7.06 19.17
CA LYS A 202 -7.88 7.51 20.47
C LYS A 202 -6.40 7.16 20.66
N GLY A 203 -5.73 6.59 19.67
CA GLY A 203 -4.35 6.10 19.73
C GLY A 203 -3.37 6.96 18.96
N ARG A 204 -2.17 6.43 18.74
CA ARG A 204 -1.13 7.04 17.91
C ARG A 204 -1.53 7.14 16.44
N ASN A 205 -2.30 6.17 15.97
CA ASN A 205 -2.79 6.06 14.60
C ASN A 205 -4.30 6.19 14.54
N GLY A 206 -4.80 6.62 13.41
CA GLY A 206 -6.20 6.55 13.05
C GLY A 206 -6.73 5.12 13.08
N LEU A 207 -8.04 4.95 13.30
CA LEU A 207 -8.65 3.62 13.44
C LEU A 207 -8.44 2.75 12.18
N TYR A 208 -8.52 3.34 11.00
CA TYR A 208 -8.32 2.64 9.74
C TYR A 208 -6.86 2.22 9.55
N THR A 209 -5.92 3.17 9.66
CA THR A 209 -4.49 2.88 9.49
C THR A 209 -3.99 1.89 10.53
N SER A 210 -4.40 1.97 11.81
CA SER A 210 -4.00 0.98 12.82
C SER A 210 -4.39 -0.45 12.46
N ASN A 211 -5.55 -0.65 11.83
CA ASN A 211 -5.98 -1.97 11.36
C ASN A 211 -5.27 -2.39 10.05
N LEU A 212 -4.94 -1.46 9.14
CA LEU A 212 -4.08 -1.77 7.99
C LEU A 212 -2.73 -2.32 8.46
N LEU A 213 -2.03 -1.58 9.33
CA LEU A 213 -0.72 -1.96 9.87
C LEU A 213 -0.73 -3.36 10.51
N LYS A 214 -1.81 -3.68 11.25
CA LYS A 214 -2.00 -4.99 11.88
C LYS A 214 -2.04 -6.13 10.86
N TYR A 215 -2.81 -5.98 9.79
CA TYR A 215 -3.03 -7.06 8.83
C TYR A 215 -1.98 -7.15 7.72
N MET A 216 -1.26 -6.06 7.43
CA MET A 216 -0.20 -6.05 6.41
C MET A 216 0.99 -6.95 6.75
N HIS A 217 1.21 -7.27 8.03
CA HIS A 217 2.27 -8.17 8.48
C HIS A 217 1.89 -9.66 8.43
N VAL A 218 0.64 -10.00 8.10
CA VAL A 218 0.17 -11.39 8.11
C VAL A 218 0.68 -12.14 6.88
N PRO A 219 1.52 -13.18 7.04
CA PRO A 219 2.04 -13.93 5.91
C PRO A 219 0.92 -14.58 5.10
N GLY A 220 1.03 -14.54 3.78
CA GLY A 220 0.10 -15.18 2.86
C GLY A 220 -1.32 -14.61 2.83
N LEU A 221 -1.62 -13.55 3.61
CA LEU A 221 -2.94 -12.94 3.58
C LEU A 221 -3.12 -12.16 2.27
N SER A 222 -4.12 -12.54 1.47
CA SER A 222 -4.41 -11.83 0.22
C SER A 222 -4.89 -10.40 0.47
N LEU A 223 -4.61 -9.51 -0.49
CA LEU A 223 -4.95 -8.10 -0.39
C LEU A 223 -6.45 -7.88 -0.15
N GLU A 224 -7.32 -8.61 -0.85
CA GLU A 224 -8.77 -8.51 -0.70
C GLU A 224 -9.24 -9.00 0.67
N GLU A 225 -8.70 -10.13 1.15
CA GLU A 225 -9.06 -10.63 2.49
C GLU A 225 -8.52 -9.70 3.57
N MET A 226 -7.35 -9.08 3.37
CA MET A 226 -6.81 -8.05 4.26
C MET A 226 -7.77 -6.87 4.39
N PHE A 227 -8.21 -6.27 3.28
CA PHE A 227 -9.16 -5.14 3.33
C PHE A 227 -10.50 -5.53 3.94
N LYS A 228 -10.99 -6.73 3.67
CA LYS A 228 -12.21 -7.24 4.30
C LYS A 228 -12.06 -7.32 5.84
N ARG A 229 -10.90 -7.79 6.35
CA ARG A 229 -10.61 -7.84 7.78
C ARG A 229 -10.50 -6.46 8.39
N VAL A 230 -9.78 -5.56 7.73
CA VAL A 230 -9.67 -4.15 8.13
C VAL A 230 -11.07 -3.53 8.25
N ARG A 231 -11.95 -3.76 7.28
CA ARG A 231 -13.33 -3.26 7.31
C ARG A 231 -14.09 -3.76 8.52
N ILE A 232 -14.02 -5.07 8.82
CA ILE A 232 -14.71 -5.65 9.96
C ILE A 232 -14.23 -5.02 11.27
N ASP A 233 -12.91 -4.94 11.48
CA ASP A 233 -12.34 -4.40 12.72
C ASP A 233 -12.63 -2.90 12.87
N VAL A 234 -12.62 -2.14 11.77
CA VAL A 234 -12.97 -0.71 11.78
C VAL A 234 -14.46 -0.52 12.10
N MET A 235 -15.36 -1.32 11.53
CA MET A 235 -16.79 -1.28 11.87
C MET A 235 -17.00 -1.55 13.34
N VAL A 236 -16.41 -2.61 13.89
CA VAL A 236 -16.50 -2.95 15.32
C VAL A 236 -15.91 -1.83 16.18
N GLY A 237 -14.72 -1.34 15.87
CA GLY A 237 -14.02 -0.30 16.63
C GLY A 237 -14.69 1.07 16.57
N SER A 238 -15.49 1.33 15.55
CA SER A 238 -16.25 2.59 15.38
C SER A 238 -17.73 2.47 15.78
N GLU A 239 -18.18 1.31 16.25
CA GLU A 239 -19.60 1.04 16.49
C GLU A 239 -20.44 1.30 15.23
N ASP A 240 -20.02 0.71 14.10
CA ASP A 240 -20.60 0.84 12.75
C ASP A 240 -20.67 2.27 12.18
N GLN A 241 -20.00 3.24 12.81
CA GLN A 241 -20.01 4.63 12.32
C GLN A 241 -19.01 4.87 11.19
N GLN A 242 -18.01 3.99 11.01
CA GLN A 242 -17.03 4.04 9.94
C GLN A 242 -17.01 2.70 9.21
N VAL A 243 -17.29 2.72 7.91
CA VAL A 243 -17.30 1.54 7.05
C VAL A 243 -16.29 1.75 5.92
N PRO A 244 -15.10 1.15 5.99
CA PRO A 244 -14.14 1.19 4.88
C PRO A 244 -14.73 0.63 3.59
N TRP A 245 -14.29 1.20 2.47
CA TRP A 245 -14.77 0.83 1.15
C TRP A 245 -13.62 0.63 0.17
N GLU A 246 -13.74 -0.31 -0.76
CA GLU A 246 -12.79 -0.45 -1.86
C GLU A 246 -13.49 -0.63 -3.21
N SER A 247 -12.80 -0.18 -4.27
CA SER A 247 -13.06 -0.49 -5.67
C SER A 247 -11.87 -1.31 -6.18
N SER A 248 -12.11 -2.51 -6.70
CA SER A 248 -11.06 -3.44 -7.11
C SER A 248 -11.31 -3.96 -8.53
N SER A 249 -10.25 -4.01 -9.33
CA SER A 249 -10.19 -4.67 -10.63
C SER A 249 -8.91 -5.52 -10.73
N LEU A 250 -8.52 -6.15 -9.62
CA LEU A 250 -7.33 -6.97 -9.54
C LEU A 250 -7.45 -8.19 -10.47
N THR A 251 -6.34 -8.51 -11.13
CA THR A 251 -6.24 -9.66 -12.05
C THR A 251 -5.35 -10.78 -11.52
N GLY A 252 -4.77 -10.60 -10.32
CA GLY A 252 -3.88 -11.58 -9.70
C GLY A 252 -3.78 -11.37 -8.19
N ASN A 253 -3.30 -12.40 -7.49
CA ASN A 253 -3.14 -12.36 -6.05
C ASN A 253 -1.92 -11.53 -5.64
N PHE A 254 -2.05 -10.87 -4.51
CA PHE A 254 -0.96 -10.16 -3.85
C PHE A 254 -1.07 -10.32 -2.33
N SER A 255 0.10 -10.49 -1.67
CA SER A 255 0.24 -10.39 -0.22
C SER A 255 1.45 -9.52 0.12
N PHE A 256 1.34 -8.70 1.16
CA PHE A 256 2.44 -7.86 1.60
C PHE A 256 3.63 -8.69 2.07
N VAL A 257 3.37 -9.71 2.89
CA VAL A 257 4.34 -10.69 3.35
C VAL A 257 4.04 -12.02 2.67
N PRO A 258 4.98 -12.59 1.88
CA PRO A 258 4.80 -13.90 1.27
C PRO A 258 4.61 -15.00 2.32
N GLY A 259 3.81 -15.98 2.02
CA GLY A 259 3.54 -17.14 2.90
C GLY A 259 2.38 -17.97 2.39
N ASP A 260 2.08 -19.05 3.10
CA ASP A 260 0.86 -19.82 2.89
C ASP A 260 -0.35 -19.04 3.41
N SER A 261 -1.51 -19.25 2.81
CA SER A 261 -2.74 -18.61 3.25
C SER A 261 -3.05 -18.95 4.70
N PRO A 262 -3.25 -17.95 5.59
CA PRO A 262 -3.48 -18.20 7.00
C PRO A 262 -4.80 -18.93 7.23
N SER A 263 -4.84 -19.80 8.24
CA SER A 263 -6.07 -20.49 8.64
C SER A 263 -7.06 -19.54 9.32
N GLN A 264 -8.34 -19.94 9.39
CA GLN A 264 -9.36 -19.18 10.13
C GLN A 264 -8.97 -18.97 11.61
N THR A 265 -8.32 -19.96 12.22
CA THR A 265 -7.87 -19.88 13.61
C THR A 265 -6.78 -18.82 13.79
N ASP A 266 -5.80 -18.76 12.87
CA ASP A 266 -4.75 -17.74 12.88
C ASP A 266 -5.35 -16.33 12.77
N LEU A 267 -6.32 -16.17 11.88
CA LEU A 267 -6.98 -14.88 11.65
C LEU A 267 -7.81 -14.41 12.87
N ILE A 268 -8.43 -15.35 13.60
CA ILE A 268 -9.16 -15.03 14.85
C ILE A 268 -8.17 -14.58 15.93
N GLN A 269 -7.02 -15.24 16.07
CA GLN A 269 -5.99 -14.85 17.02
C GLN A 269 -5.44 -13.46 16.71
N ILE A 270 -5.16 -13.15 15.42
CA ILE A 270 -4.69 -11.84 15.00
C ILE A 270 -5.74 -10.76 15.31
N ALA A 271 -7.03 -11.03 15.08
CA ALA A 271 -8.11 -10.08 15.39
C ALA A 271 -8.14 -9.69 16.87
N SER A 272 -7.77 -10.60 17.77
CA SER A 272 -7.77 -10.38 19.22
C SER A 272 -6.56 -9.60 19.75
N VAL A 273 -5.52 -9.39 18.96
CA VAL A 273 -4.29 -8.69 19.37
C VAL A 273 -4.46 -7.18 19.25
N ALA A 274 -4.08 -6.44 20.30
CA ALA A 274 -4.04 -4.98 20.27
C ALA A 274 -3.08 -4.46 19.18
N PRO A 275 -3.28 -3.24 18.63
CA PRO A 275 -2.42 -2.66 17.60
C PRO A 275 -0.94 -2.64 18.03
N VAL A 276 -0.05 -2.90 17.08
CA VAL A 276 1.40 -2.90 17.29
C VAL A 276 1.86 -1.52 17.73
N LYS A 277 2.61 -1.43 18.83
CA LYS A 277 3.25 -0.18 19.27
C LYS A 277 4.55 0.00 18.51
N TYR A 278 4.59 0.89 17.55
CA TYR A 278 5.82 1.27 16.85
C TYR A 278 6.65 2.21 17.72
N SER A 279 7.95 1.89 17.89
CA SER A 279 8.91 2.80 18.52
C SER A 279 9.26 3.92 17.52
N THR A 280 9.10 5.16 17.93
CA THR A 280 9.40 6.34 17.09
C THR A 280 10.88 6.32 16.68
N PRO A 281 11.22 6.25 15.38
CA PRO A 281 12.59 6.53 14.95
C PRO A 281 12.94 7.99 15.27
N SER A 282 14.13 8.24 15.81
CA SER A 282 14.56 9.60 16.18
C SER A 282 14.55 10.54 14.96
N ARG A 283 14.14 11.79 15.19
CA ARG A 283 13.98 12.88 14.20
C ARG A 283 15.19 13.11 13.27
N GLU A 284 16.39 12.68 13.68
CA GLU A 284 17.63 12.90 12.94
C GLU A 284 17.84 12.03 11.69
N ARG A 285 17.15 10.90 11.55
CA ARG A 285 17.35 10.00 10.40
C ARG A 285 16.59 10.39 9.13
N TYR A 286 15.58 11.24 9.25
CA TYR A 286 14.75 11.63 8.10
C TYR A 286 15.38 12.70 7.21
N TYR A 287 16.27 13.54 7.77
CA TYR A 287 16.94 14.59 7.01
C TYR A 287 18.19 14.12 6.23
N LEU A 288 18.79 13.00 6.63
CA LEU A 288 20.01 12.47 5.99
C LEU A 288 19.72 11.82 4.63
N HIS A 289 18.51 11.29 4.40
CA HIS A 289 18.17 10.67 3.11
C HIS A 289 17.86 11.71 1.99
N LYS A 290 17.43 12.90 2.31
CA LYS A 290 17.20 13.97 1.31
C LYS A 290 18.51 14.48 0.68
N LYS A 291 19.68 14.27 1.32
CA LYS A 291 20.99 14.69 0.80
C LYS A 291 21.76 13.63 0.00
N GLU A 292 21.46 12.34 0.14
CA GLU A 292 22.19 11.26 -0.55
C GLU A 292 21.65 10.94 -1.95
N TYR A 293 20.44 11.35 -2.29
CA TYR A 293 19.85 11.13 -3.62
C TYR A 293 20.16 12.23 -4.65
N ILE A 294 20.89 13.29 -4.28
CA ILE A 294 21.29 14.39 -5.20
C ILE A 294 22.70 14.18 -5.79
N LYS A 295 23.33 13.05 -5.53
CA LYS A 295 24.62 12.70 -6.17
C LYS A 295 24.54 11.29 -6.76
N VAL A 296 23.98 11.17 -7.95
CA VAL A 296 24.50 10.37 -9.08
C VAL A 296 23.83 10.92 -10.35
#